data_94d7cf7a0b871d7db058ba2621c1a9a3
#
_entry.id   94d7cf7a0b871d7db058ba2621c1a9a3
#
_cell.length_a   1.000
_cell.length_b   1.000
_cell.length_c   1.000
_cell.angle_alpha   90.00
_cell.angle_beta   90.00
_cell.angle_gamma   90.00
#
_symmetry.space_group_name_H-M   'P 1'
#
loop_
_entity.id
_entity.type
_entity.pdbx_description
1 polymer ?
#
loop_
_entity_poly.entity_id
_entity_poly.type
_entity_poly.pdbx_seq_one_letter_code
_entity_poly.pdbx_strand_id
1 'polypeptide(L)'
;IQMSIEHDVKWKFDIYGAGTEYLNIEKYVNAEINLNKHIERNKLIEKISDIPVALISLDERITIEGFPGKTFDYLSMNKVLLSISNKDSAVAKFIERHSLGVNIEPNSVKSFLDAFEKLSSRQFLSETLLNVSNINKNQIKKSEIVKQYLTLI
;
A
#
# COMPACT_ATOMS: atom_id res chain seq x y z
N ILE A 1 -0.67 -7.65 -10.74
CA ILE A 1 -1.75 -8.50 -11.26
C ILE A 1 -1.16 -9.67 -12.05
N GLN A 2 -0.41 -9.44 -13.12
CA GLN A 2 0.14 -10.51 -13.95
C GLN A 2 0.91 -11.55 -13.13
N MET A 3 1.83 -11.12 -12.26
CA MET A 3 2.58 -12.00 -11.37
C MET A 3 1.66 -12.81 -10.41
N SER A 4 0.56 -12.23 -9.93
CA SER A 4 -0.35 -12.97 -9.05
C SER A 4 -1.06 -14.11 -9.77
N ILE A 5 -1.36 -13.93 -11.05
CA ILE A 5 -1.95 -14.97 -11.89
C ILE A 5 -0.92 -16.05 -12.22
N GLU A 6 0.28 -15.65 -12.68
CA GLU A 6 1.36 -16.57 -13.06
C GLU A 6 1.83 -17.46 -11.90
N HIS A 7 1.78 -16.97 -10.68
CA HIS A 7 2.24 -17.67 -9.47
C HIS A 7 1.11 -18.15 -8.56
N ASP A 8 -0.14 -18.17 -9.04
CA ASP A 8 -1.33 -18.69 -8.31
C ASP A 8 -1.51 -18.07 -6.92
N VAL A 9 -1.26 -16.79 -6.77
CA VAL A 9 -1.43 -16.07 -5.50
C VAL A 9 -2.91 -15.88 -5.20
N LYS A 10 -3.41 -16.53 -4.16
CA LYS A 10 -4.83 -16.56 -3.75
C LYS A 10 -5.23 -15.33 -2.93
N TRP A 11 -5.01 -14.14 -3.47
CA TRP A 11 -5.39 -12.86 -2.86
C TRP A 11 -6.47 -12.19 -3.68
N LYS A 12 -7.42 -11.57 -2.98
CA LYS A 12 -8.41 -10.71 -3.63
C LYS A 12 -7.90 -9.29 -3.73
N PHE A 13 -8.05 -8.71 -4.91
CA PHE A 13 -7.66 -7.35 -5.22
C PHE A 13 -8.90 -6.53 -5.58
N ASP A 14 -9.17 -5.47 -4.83
CA ASP A 14 -10.18 -4.49 -5.14
C ASP A 14 -9.52 -3.21 -5.67
N ILE A 15 -9.72 -2.94 -6.94
CA ILE A 15 -9.13 -1.80 -7.65
C ILE A 15 -10.23 -0.79 -7.93
N TYR A 16 -10.04 0.45 -7.49
CA TYR A 16 -10.96 1.56 -7.72
C TYR A 16 -10.29 2.64 -8.55
N GLY A 17 -10.85 2.99 -9.70
CA GLY A 17 -10.27 4.01 -10.55
C GLY A 17 -11.03 4.27 -11.84
N ALA A 18 -10.57 5.28 -12.57
CA ALA A 18 -11.08 5.66 -13.89
C ALA A 18 -9.94 6.25 -14.76
N GLY A 19 -8.70 5.80 -14.54
CA GLY A 19 -7.53 6.25 -15.29
C GLY A 19 -7.45 5.68 -16.70
N THR A 20 -6.52 6.16 -17.47
CA THR A 20 -6.27 5.72 -18.87
C THR A 20 -5.98 4.23 -18.98
N GLU A 21 -5.37 3.66 -17.93
CA GLU A 21 -5.03 2.23 -17.87
C GLU A 21 -6.20 1.31 -17.48
N TYR A 22 -7.41 1.86 -17.27
CA TYR A 22 -8.58 1.09 -16.85
C TYR A 22 -8.84 -0.10 -17.78
N LEU A 23 -8.86 0.13 -19.10
CA LEU A 23 -9.08 -0.91 -20.13
C LEU A 23 -7.96 -1.96 -20.15
N ASN A 24 -6.73 -1.56 -19.83
CA ASN A 24 -5.60 -2.48 -19.76
C ASN A 24 -5.69 -3.41 -18.53
N ILE A 25 -6.34 -2.98 -17.47
CA ILE A 25 -6.57 -3.78 -16.25
C ILE A 25 -7.80 -4.68 -16.43
N GLU A 26 -8.83 -4.22 -17.14
CA GLU A 26 -10.09 -4.93 -17.32
C GLU A 26 -9.91 -6.36 -17.85
N LYS A 27 -8.92 -6.58 -18.71
CA LYS A 27 -8.60 -7.93 -19.25
C LYS A 27 -8.11 -8.93 -18.19
N TYR A 28 -7.75 -8.48 -16.99
CA TYR A 28 -7.30 -9.33 -15.88
C TYR A 28 -8.38 -9.56 -14.82
N VAL A 29 -9.59 -9.01 -15.01
CA VAL A 29 -10.69 -9.21 -14.06
C VAL A 29 -11.08 -10.68 -14.02
N ASN A 30 -11.16 -11.24 -12.81
CA ASN A 30 -11.54 -12.63 -12.54
C ASN A 30 -12.14 -12.74 -11.13
N ALA A 31 -12.22 -13.93 -10.55
CA ALA A 31 -12.78 -14.15 -9.21
C ALA A 31 -11.98 -13.47 -8.09
N GLU A 32 -10.69 -13.24 -8.30
CA GLU A 32 -9.76 -12.64 -7.33
C GLU A 32 -9.52 -11.14 -7.59
N ILE A 33 -9.81 -10.65 -8.81
CA ILE A 33 -9.49 -9.28 -9.22
C ILE A 33 -10.77 -8.54 -9.58
N ASN A 34 -11.18 -7.63 -8.72
CA ASN A 34 -12.35 -6.78 -8.90
C ASN A 34 -11.91 -5.39 -9.37
N LEU A 35 -12.36 -5.00 -10.57
CA LEU A 35 -12.14 -3.66 -11.10
C LEU A 35 -13.42 -2.83 -10.94
N ASN A 36 -13.34 -1.78 -10.13
CA ASN A 36 -14.44 -0.91 -9.81
C ASN A 36 -14.22 0.49 -10.41
N LYS A 37 -15.32 1.16 -10.79
CA LYS A 37 -15.26 2.56 -11.20
C LYS A 37 -14.81 3.45 -10.03
N HIS A 38 -14.33 4.65 -10.39
CA HIS A 38 -14.05 5.66 -9.39
C HIS A 38 -15.29 5.97 -8.55
N ILE A 39 -15.10 6.05 -7.23
CA ILE A 39 -16.13 6.43 -6.27
C ILE A 39 -15.61 7.55 -5.36
N GLU A 40 -16.53 8.28 -4.75
CA GLU A 40 -16.19 9.35 -3.80
C GLU A 40 -15.40 8.81 -2.61
N ARG A 41 -14.51 9.65 -2.06
CA ARG A 41 -13.60 9.28 -0.96
C ARG A 41 -14.31 8.65 0.24
N ASN A 42 -15.43 9.22 0.67
CA ASN A 42 -16.16 8.71 1.84
C ASN A 42 -16.69 7.30 1.60
N LYS A 43 -17.25 7.06 0.41
CA LYS A 43 -17.72 5.73 0.00
C LYS A 43 -16.57 4.73 -0.15
N LEU A 44 -15.41 5.20 -0.62
CA LEU A 44 -14.22 4.35 -0.69
C LEU A 44 -13.77 3.91 0.70
N ILE A 45 -13.72 4.83 1.67
CA ILE A 45 -13.33 4.52 3.05
C ILE A 45 -14.24 3.42 3.63
N GLU A 46 -15.56 3.52 3.44
CA GLU A 46 -16.51 2.49 3.88
C GLU A 46 -16.24 1.14 3.20
N LYS A 47 -16.03 1.16 1.88
CA LYS A 47 -15.80 -0.05 1.08
C LYS A 47 -14.52 -0.80 1.44
N ILE A 48 -13.47 -0.08 1.82
CA ILE A 48 -12.18 -0.68 2.17
C ILE A 48 -12.00 -0.86 3.68
N SER A 49 -13.03 -0.59 4.50
CA SER A 49 -12.93 -0.64 5.97
C SER A 49 -12.37 -1.98 6.46
N ASP A 50 -12.87 -3.08 5.92
CA ASP A 50 -12.53 -4.44 6.33
C ASP A 50 -11.30 -5.03 5.58
N ILE A 51 -10.76 -4.29 4.61
CA ILE A 51 -9.57 -4.72 3.87
C ILE A 51 -8.33 -4.35 4.68
N PRO A 52 -7.52 -5.32 5.15
CA PRO A 52 -6.41 -5.02 6.06
C PRO A 52 -5.19 -4.42 5.36
N VAL A 53 -5.00 -4.66 4.07
CA VAL A 53 -3.81 -4.28 3.32
C VAL A 53 -4.15 -3.29 2.21
N ALA A 54 -3.38 -2.22 2.10
CA ALA A 54 -3.54 -1.22 1.05
C ALA A 54 -2.29 -1.11 0.19
N LEU A 55 -2.48 -1.06 -1.14
CA LEU A 55 -1.42 -1.04 -2.13
C LEU A 55 -1.04 0.39 -2.53
N ILE A 56 0.26 0.66 -2.52
CA ILE A 56 0.90 1.85 -3.07
C ILE A 56 1.84 1.42 -4.20
N SER A 57 1.61 1.89 -5.41
CA SER A 57 2.50 1.62 -6.54
C SER A 57 3.17 2.91 -7.00
N LEU A 58 4.47 2.88 -7.13
CA LEU A 58 5.29 3.95 -7.69
C LEU A 58 6.03 3.45 -8.93
N ASP A 59 6.23 4.36 -9.88
CA ASP A 59 7.14 4.10 -10.99
C ASP A 59 8.55 3.82 -10.46
N GLU A 60 9.24 2.82 -11.00
CA GLU A 60 10.57 2.40 -10.55
C GLU A 60 11.63 3.50 -10.64
N ARG A 61 11.40 4.49 -11.51
CA ARG A 61 12.27 5.67 -11.69
C ARG A 61 12.12 6.71 -10.59
N ILE A 62 11.05 6.60 -9.78
CA ILE A 62 10.80 7.55 -8.69
C ILE A 62 11.67 7.16 -7.49
N THR A 63 12.82 7.81 -7.38
CA THR A 63 13.73 7.70 -6.24
C THR A 63 13.65 8.92 -5.30
N ILE A 64 12.68 9.82 -5.55
CA ILE A 64 12.57 11.13 -4.89
C ILE A 64 12.15 10.96 -3.43
N GLU A 65 12.63 11.85 -2.57
CA GLU A 65 12.28 12.00 -1.15
C GLU A 65 10.82 12.49 -0.95
N GLY A 66 9.86 11.82 -1.58
CA GLY A 66 8.46 12.17 -1.51
C GLY A 66 7.58 10.99 -1.14
N PHE A 67 6.53 11.25 -0.36
CA PHE A 67 5.51 10.26 -0.04
C PHE A 67 4.28 10.47 -0.91
N PRO A 68 3.74 9.41 -1.54
CA PRO A 68 2.41 9.49 -2.11
C PRO A 68 1.40 9.86 -1.02
N GLY A 69 0.49 10.79 -1.30
CA GLY A 69 -0.53 11.21 -0.33
C GLY A 69 -1.35 10.04 0.23
N LYS A 70 -1.56 9.00 -0.57
CA LYS A 70 -2.21 7.74 -0.15
C LYS A 70 -1.51 7.03 1.01
N THR A 71 -0.20 7.19 1.20
CA THR A 71 0.55 6.58 2.30
C THR A 71 -0.08 6.96 3.65
N PHE A 72 -0.28 8.25 3.87
CA PHE A 72 -0.84 8.75 5.12
C PHE A 72 -2.35 8.49 5.24
N ASP A 73 -3.07 8.54 4.12
CA ASP A 73 -4.49 8.15 4.09
C ASP A 73 -4.67 6.71 4.56
N TYR A 74 -3.91 5.76 4.02
CA TYR A 74 -4.00 4.35 4.39
C TYR A 74 -3.55 4.09 5.83
N LEU A 75 -2.50 4.74 6.28
CA LEU A 75 -2.09 4.66 7.70
C LEU A 75 -3.20 5.18 8.62
N SER A 76 -3.82 6.33 8.30
CA SER A 76 -4.93 6.88 9.09
C SER A 76 -6.14 5.95 9.17
N MET A 77 -6.34 5.10 8.17
CA MET A 77 -7.35 4.05 8.13
C MET A 77 -6.88 2.73 8.76
N ASN A 78 -5.73 2.74 9.42
CA ASN A 78 -5.13 1.58 10.08
C ASN A 78 -4.84 0.41 9.13
N LYS A 79 -4.34 0.69 7.92
CA LYS A 79 -4.01 -0.33 6.91
C LYS A 79 -2.54 -0.71 6.94
N VAL A 80 -2.25 -2.00 6.80
CA VAL A 80 -0.91 -2.50 6.49
C VAL A 80 -0.54 -2.03 5.08
N LEU A 81 0.66 -1.52 4.90
CA LEU A 81 1.12 -1.01 3.62
C LEU A 81 1.80 -2.10 2.79
N LEU A 82 1.32 -2.29 1.58
CA LEU A 82 2.03 -3.02 0.54
C LEU A 82 2.51 -2.00 -0.49
N SER A 83 3.81 -1.80 -0.63
CA SER A 83 4.33 -0.93 -1.69
C SER A 83 4.97 -1.72 -2.81
N ILE A 84 4.83 -1.21 -4.03
CA ILE A 84 5.64 -1.63 -5.18
C ILE A 84 6.46 -0.41 -5.56
N SER A 85 7.73 -0.42 -5.21
CA SER A 85 8.62 0.71 -5.42
C SER A 85 10.08 0.29 -5.33
N ASN A 86 10.97 1.14 -5.88
CA ASN A 86 12.40 0.96 -5.68
C ASN A 86 12.70 0.91 -4.16
N LYS A 87 13.54 -0.03 -3.73
CA LYS A 87 13.94 -0.20 -2.33
C LYS A 87 14.53 1.07 -1.71
N ASP A 88 15.15 1.93 -2.54
CA ASP A 88 15.73 3.19 -2.11
C ASP A 88 14.74 4.35 -2.03
N SER A 89 13.49 4.15 -2.44
CA SER A 89 12.44 5.14 -2.32
C SER A 89 12.14 5.50 -0.86
N ALA A 90 11.71 6.73 -0.61
CA ALA A 90 11.34 7.19 0.72
C ALA A 90 10.24 6.32 1.34
N VAL A 91 9.25 5.89 0.54
CA VAL A 91 8.15 5.05 1.03
C VAL A 91 8.62 3.66 1.43
N ALA A 92 9.51 3.02 0.65
CA ALA A 92 10.05 1.70 0.99
C ALA A 92 10.84 1.77 2.30
N LYS A 93 11.77 2.72 2.42
CA LYS A 93 12.57 2.95 3.65
C LYS A 93 11.70 3.26 4.86
N PHE A 94 10.62 4.01 4.68
CA PHE A 94 9.70 4.33 5.76
C PHE A 94 8.92 3.10 6.23
N ILE A 95 8.38 2.30 5.30
CA ILE A 95 7.68 1.05 5.60
C ILE A 95 8.60 0.10 6.38
N GLU A 96 9.83 -0.08 5.92
CA GLU A 96 10.81 -0.95 6.55
C GLU A 96 11.19 -0.44 7.96
N ARG A 97 11.61 0.84 8.07
CA ARG A 97 12.05 1.44 9.34
C ARG A 97 11.02 1.33 10.45
N HIS A 98 9.75 1.46 10.10
CA HIS A 98 8.65 1.47 11.08
C HIS A 98 7.86 0.16 11.10
N SER A 99 8.26 -0.85 10.33
CA SER A 99 7.59 -2.15 10.23
C SER A 99 6.09 -2.02 9.94
N LEU A 100 5.74 -1.20 8.92
CA LEU A 100 4.36 -0.86 8.57
C LEU A 100 3.76 -1.74 7.50
N GLY A 101 4.51 -2.70 7.00
CA GLY A 101 4.12 -3.56 5.90
C GLY A 101 5.31 -4.15 5.16
N VAL A 102 5.16 -4.31 3.86
CA VAL A 102 6.19 -4.88 2.97
C VAL A 102 6.37 -4.03 1.72
N ASN A 103 7.57 -4.05 1.15
CA ASN A 103 7.86 -3.49 -0.15
C ASN A 103 8.19 -4.61 -1.15
N ILE A 104 7.62 -4.52 -2.35
CA ILE A 104 7.98 -5.35 -3.50
C ILE A 104 8.88 -4.53 -4.39
N GLU A 105 10.06 -5.06 -4.70
CA GLU A 105 10.93 -4.45 -5.72
C GLU A 105 10.31 -4.68 -7.11
N PRO A 106 10.23 -3.64 -7.96
CA PRO A 106 9.72 -3.78 -9.32
C PRO A 106 10.45 -4.89 -10.08
N ASN A 107 9.73 -5.65 -10.88
CA ASN A 107 10.26 -6.74 -11.72
C ASN A 107 10.94 -7.91 -10.96
N SER A 108 10.80 -8.00 -9.64
CA SER A 108 11.36 -9.06 -8.81
C SER A 108 10.29 -10.06 -8.40
N VAL A 109 10.24 -11.23 -9.07
CA VAL A 109 9.33 -12.34 -8.70
C VAL A 109 9.61 -12.80 -7.27
N LYS A 110 10.88 -12.90 -6.88
CA LYS A 110 11.23 -13.30 -5.52
C LYS A 110 10.65 -12.33 -4.49
N SER A 111 10.89 -11.03 -4.66
CA SER A 111 10.36 -10.00 -3.76
C SER A 111 8.83 -10.03 -3.68
N PHE A 112 8.17 -10.32 -4.81
CA PHE A 112 6.72 -10.49 -4.88
C PHE A 112 6.25 -11.68 -4.04
N LEU A 113 6.82 -12.87 -4.23
CA LEU A 113 6.43 -14.09 -3.50
C LEU A 113 6.71 -13.96 -2.00
N ASP A 114 7.89 -13.47 -1.62
CA ASP A 114 8.27 -13.24 -0.22
C ASP A 114 7.29 -12.26 0.48
N ALA A 115 6.83 -11.22 -0.23
CA ALA A 115 5.87 -10.26 0.30
C ALA A 115 4.50 -10.90 0.57
N PHE A 116 3.98 -11.69 -0.36
CA PHE A 116 2.68 -12.35 -0.20
C PHE A 116 2.73 -13.48 0.83
N GLU A 117 3.84 -14.20 0.96
CA GLU A 117 4.06 -15.16 2.05
C GLU A 117 3.96 -14.46 3.42
N LYS A 118 4.69 -13.36 3.62
CA LYS A 118 4.63 -12.57 4.85
C LYS A 118 3.22 -12.06 5.15
N LEU A 119 2.57 -11.45 4.16
CA LEU A 119 1.22 -10.91 4.32
C LEU A 119 0.15 -11.99 4.55
N SER A 120 0.42 -13.25 4.20
CA SER A 120 -0.46 -14.39 4.50
C SER A 120 -0.32 -14.89 5.95
N SER A 121 0.72 -14.45 6.68
CA SER A 121 0.91 -14.79 8.08
C SER A 121 0.02 -13.91 8.97
N ARG A 122 -0.87 -14.54 9.73
CA ARG A 122 -1.72 -13.84 10.73
C ARG A 122 -0.89 -13.12 11.79
N GLN A 123 0.22 -13.74 12.22
CA GLN A 123 1.12 -13.14 13.20
C GLN A 123 1.72 -11.85 12.63
N PHE A 124 2.29 -11.92 11.42
CA PHE A 124 2.86 -10.73 10.77
C PHE A 124 1.84 -9.61 10.62
N LEU A 125 0.63 -9.91 10.16
CA LEU A 125 -0.43 -8.90 10.02
C LEU A 125 -0.79 -8.27 11.37
N SER A 126 -0.92 -9.06 12.43
CA SER A 126 -1.27 -8.55 13.76
C SER A 126 -0.19 -7.64 14.32
N GLU A 127 1.08 -8.02 14.24
CA GLU A 127 2.21 -7.22 14.69
C GLU A 127 2.32 -5.92 13.88
N THR A 128 2.16 -6.00 12.57
CA THR A 128 2.21 -4.84 11.68
C THR A 128 1.07 -3.86 11.97
N LEU A 129 -0.15 -4.34 12.19
CA LEU A 129 -1.30 -3.50 12.57
C LEU A 129 -1.08 -2.78 13.90
N LEU A 130 -0.42 -3.41 14.87
CA LEU A 130 -0.02 -2.77 16.12
C LEU A 130 0.96 -1.61 15.86
N ASN A 131 1.94 -1.83 14.99
CA ASN A 131 2.91 -0.80 14.62
C ASN A 131 2.22 0.38 13.91
N VAL A 132 1.32 0.12 12.97
CA VAL A 132 0.51 1.15 12.30
C VAL A 132 -0.32 1.94 13.32
N SER A 133 -0.99 1.25 14.26
CA SER A 133 -1.76 1.91 15.33
C SER A 133 -0.90 2.79 16.22
N ASN A 134 0.32 2.35 16.56
CA ASN A 134 1.25 3.10 17.39
C ASN A 134 1.77 4.36 16.70
N ILE A 135 2.09 4.28 15.40
CA ILE A 135 2.47 5.45 14.61
C ILE A 135 1.32 6.46 14.55
N ASN A 136 0.09 6.00 14.31
CA ASN A 136 -1.08 6.88 14.27
C ASN A 136 -1.29 7.64 15.58
N LYS A 137 -1.07 7.00 16.70
CA LYS A 137 -1.21 7.63 18.02
C LYS A 137 -0.13 8.66 18.32
N ASN A 138 1.11 8.39 17.89
CA ASN A 138 2.29 9.10 18.37
C ASN A 138 2.88 10.09 17.34
N GLN A 139 2.71 9.90 16.03
CA GLN A 139 3.45 10.65 15.01
C GLN A 139 2.59 11.28 13.91
N ILE A 140 1.39 10.77 13.63
CA ILE A 140 0.55 11.26 12.52
C ILE A 140 -0.51 12.26 13.00
N LYS A 141 -0.34 12.91 14.14
CA LYS A 141 -1.10 14.13 14.38
C LYS A 141 -0.63 15.16 13.36
N LYS A 142 -1.56 15.64 12.52
CA LYS A 142 -1.31 16.68 11.51
C LYS A 142 -0.47 17.85 12.03
N SER A 143 -0.57 18.13 13.34
CA SER A 143 0.19 19.15 14.07
C SER A 143 1.68 18.83 14.23
N GLU A 144 2.07 17.56 14.30
CA GLU A 144 3.47 17.14 14.48
C GLU A 144 4.24 17.18 13.15
N ILE A 145 3.58 16.74 12.06
CA ILE A 145 4.14 16.81 10.70
C ILE A 145 4.34 18.26 10.29
N VAL A 146 3.37 19.12 10.56
CA VAL A 146 3.47 20.57 10.29
C VAL A 146 4.61 21.20 11.09
N LYS A 147 4.82 20.79 12.35
CA LYS A 147 5.95 21.29 13.16
C LYS A 147 7.30 20.86 12.58
N GLN A 148 7.45 19.63 12.11
CA GLN A 148 8.70 19.18 11.47
C GLN A 148 8.98 19.92 10.17
N TYR A 149 7.95 20.25 9.38
CA TYR A 149 8.13 21.10 8.19
C TYR A 149 8.51 22.54 8.52
N LEU A 150 7.95 23.10 9.59
CA LEU A 150 8.24 24.48 10.02
C LEU A 150 9.62 24.63 10.70
N THR A 151 10.25 23.54 11.14
CA THR A 151 11.63 23.55 11.68
C THR A 151 12.69 23.38 10.60
N LEU A 152 12.30 23.10 9.35
CA LEU A 152 13.19 22.97 8.19
C LEU A 152 13.25 24.24 7.30
N ILE A 153 12.50 25.27 7.66
CA ILE A 153 12.50 26.61 7.05
C ILE A 153 13.12 27.60 8.03
#